data_ed11af0453a6b0586e2383e0bd6c2015
#
_entry.id   ed11af0453a6b0586e2383e0bd6c2015
#
_cell.length_a   1.000
_cell.length_b   1.000
_cell.length_c   1.000
_cell.angle_alpha   90.00
_cell.angle_beta   90.00
_cell.angle_gamma   90.00
#
_symmetry.space_group_name_H-M   'P 1'
#
loop_
_entity.id
_entity.type
_entity.pdbx_description
1 polymer ?
#
loop_
_entity_poly.entity_id
_entity_poly.type
_entity_poly.pdbx_seq_one_letter_code
_entity_poly.pdbx_strand_id
1 'polypeptide(L)'
;MIENRVVYKSVFPGKFIQGEGLIAELGEMMNSFGEKGLILASSTVKRKVLDKYSAGYSKSNINIEKFKGECSEKEINRVMQTAMRNNAGIIAGAGGGKVIDTAKIVADRLNIPVIIVPTIASTDAPCSGCAVIYTDDGVFESVAYQKMNPQVVLADMNVIAEAPVRFLVAGMGDALATWFEARSCERSKSKNECGGLSSMAGLALAKLCYDMILEHGVAAKRDCQNKTITPALYRIVEANILLSGIGFESSGLAAAHAIHNGLSALEETHAYYHGEKVAFGTLAGLHLSGAPTDEMDTVYSFCIETGLPVTLSDIGLGNATKEELMKAAEKACAPQDSIHHEVGNITPGMVLNAMIDADETGRMKIKNK
;
A
#
# COMPACT_ATOMS: atom_id res chain seq x y z
N MET A 1 26.71 -15.68 -21.67
CA MET A 1 26.09 -14.76 -22.63
C MET A 1 24.58 -14.92 -22.58
N ILE A 2 23.93 -14.30 -21.52
CA ILE A 2 22.45 -14.20 -21.38
C ILE A 2 22.09 -12.73 -21.04
N GLU A 3 23.00 -11.78 -21.27
CA GLU A 3 22.91 -10.41 -20.74
C GLU A 3 21.91 -9.47 -21.43
N ASN A 4 21.21 -9.88 -22.51
CA ASN A 4 20.26 -9.01 -23.22
C ASN A 4 18.86 -9.63 -23.39
N ARG A 5 18.42 -10.49 -22.47
CA ARG A 5 17.08 -11.04 -22.58
C ARG A 5 16.06 -10.08 -21.99
N VAL A 6 15.16 -9.57 -22.83
CA VAL A 6 13.97 -8.82 -22.37
C VAL A 6 13.02 -9.79 -21.67
N VAL A 7 12.66 -9.51 -20.42
CA VAL A 7 11.73 -10.31 -19.63
C VAL A 7 10.62 -9.41 -19.09
N TYR A 8 9.41 -9.63 -19.55
CA TYR A 8 8.21 -9.06 -18.94
C TYR A 8 7.75 -9.97 -17.81
N LYS A 9 7.43 -9.40 -16.65
CA LYS A 9 7.04 -10.21 -15.50
C LYS A 9 5.89 -9.55 -14.75
N SER A 10 4.87 -10.35 -14.41
CA SER A 10 3.74 -9.95 -13.58
C SER A 10 3.46 -11.01 -12.55
N VAL A 11 3.00 -10.59 -11.39
CA VAL A 11 2.65 -11.44 -10.27
C VAL A 11 1.26 -11.06 -9.77
N PHE A 12 0.55 -12.04 -9.20
CA PHE A 12 -0.83 -11.91 -8.78
C PHE A 12 -1.05 -12.69 -7.48
N PRO A 13 -1.94 -12.24 -6.58
CA PRO A 13 -2.41 -13.11 -5.51
C PRO A 13 -3.15 -14.31 -6.11
N GLY A 14 -3.15 -15.44 -5.41
CA GLY A 14 -3.84 -16.63 -5.89
C GLY A 14 -5.35 -16.42 -6.05
N LYS A 15 -5.97 -15.68 -5.11
CA LYS A 15 -7.37 -15.25 -5.17
C LYS A 15 -7.54 -13.90 -4.49
N PHE A 16 -8.37 -13.03 -5.06
CA PHE A 16 -8.93 -11.87 -4.38
C PHE A 16 -10.43 -12.10 -4.23
N ILE A 17 -10.93 -12.02 -3.00
CA ILE A 17 -12.33 -12.26 -2.67
C ILE A 17 -12.82 -11.02 -1.90
N GLN A 18 -13.87 -10.39 -2.39
CA GLN A 18 -14.46 -9.20 -1.82
C GLN A 18 -15.96 -9.36 -1.65
N GLY A 19 -16.47 -9.09 -0.46
CA GLY A 19 -17.90 -9.22 -0.18
C GLY A 19 -18.22 -8.91 1.27
N GLU A 20 -19.49 -9.06 1.64
CA GLU A 20 -19.97 -8.79 2.99
C GLU A 20 -19.98 -10.08 3.84
N GLY A 21 -19.48 -9.98 5.08
CA GLY A 21 -19.53 -11.08 6.06
C GLY A 21 -18.56 -12.22 5.78
N LEU A 22 -17.60 -12.05 4.90
CA LEU A 22 -16.68 -13.11 4.45
C LEU A 22 -15.77 -13.66 5.55
N ILE A 23 -15.53 -12.91 6.62
CA ILE A 23 -14.75 -13.40 7.77
C ILE A 23 -15.42 -14.61 8.43
N ALA A 24 -16.72 -14.76 8.32
CA ALA A 24 -17.41 -15.94 8.82
C ALA A 24 -16.95 -17.26 8.13
N GLU A 25 -16.41 -17.16 6.92
CA GLU A 25 -15.91 -18.28 6.12
C GLU A 25 -14.40 -18.52 6.29
N LEU A 26 -13.70 -17.64 7.05
CA LEU A 26 -12.25 -17.69 7.18
C LEU A 26 -11.74 -19.04 7.68
N GLY A 27 -12.44 -19.65 8.64
CA GLY A 27 -12.07 -20.97 9.19
C GLY A 27 -12.14 -22.09 8.16
N GLU A 28 -13.20 -22.13 7.37
CA GLU A 28 -13.35 -23.11 6.29
C GLU A 28 -12.31 -22.89 5.20
N MET A 29 -12.08 -21.64 4.84
CA MET A 29 -11.05 -21.27 3.87
C MET A 29 -9.66 -21.69 4.35
N MET A 30 -9.30 -21.44 5.60
CA MET A 30 -8.02 -21.87 6.16
C MET A 30 -7.89 -23.41 6.16
N ASN A 31 -8.95 -24.13 6.51
CA ASN A 31 -8.95 -25.58 6.52
C ASN A 31 -8.73 -26.21 5.13
N SER A 32 -9.07 -25.49 4.05
CA SER A 32 -8.80 -25.95 2.68
C SER A 32 -7.30 -25.99 2.32
N PHE A 33 -6.47 -25.30 3.09
CA PHE A 33 -5.02 -25.26 2.92
C PHE A 33 -4.25 -26.07 3.97
N GLY A 34 -4.85 -26.33 5.13
CA GLY A 34 -4.18 -27.09 6.20
C GLY A 34 -5.10 -27.32 7.39
N GLU A 35 -4.89 -28.44 8.11
CA GLU A 35 -5.73 -28.84 9.25
C GLU A 35 -5.57 -27.92 10.48
N LYS A 36 -4.44 -27.24 10.62
CA LYS A 36 -4.13 -26.36 11.74
C LYS A 36 -3.71 -24.99 11.23
N GLY A 37 -4.27 -23.96 11.80
CA GLY A 37 -4.02 -22.59 11.37
C GLY A 37 -3.63 -21.65 12.52
N LEU A 38 -2.98 -20.53 12.14
CA LEU A 38 -2.69 -19.42 13.03
C LEU A 38 -3.25 -18.14 12.44
N ILE A 39 -4.09 -17.40 13.18
CA ILE A 39 -4.51 -16.05 12.83
C ILE A 39 -3.67 -15.06 13.63
N LEU A 40 -2.88 -14.23 12.95
CA LEU A 40 -2.16 -13.11 13.55
C LEU A 40 -3.05 -11.87 13.50
N ALA A 41 -3.33 -11.27 14.66
CA ALA A 41 -4.16 -10.07 14.73
C ALA A 41 -3.79 -9.17 15.92
N SER A 42 -4.03 -7.87 15.79
CA SER A 42 -3.94 -6.95 16.93
C SER A 42 -5.08 -7.22 17.94
N SER A 43 -4.89 -6.80 19.20
CA SER A 43 -5.94 -6.93 20.22
C SER A 43 -7.25 -6.22 19.83
N THR A 44 -7.15 -5.12 19.09
CA THR A 44 -8.32 -4.37 18.60
C THR A 44 -9.06 -5.15 17.53
N VAL A 45 -8.34 -5.70 16.55
CA VAL A 45 -8.94 -6.52 15.47
C VAL A 45 -9.55 -7.79 16.06
N LYS A 46 -8.85 -8.48 17.00
CA LYS A 46 -9.42 -9.63 17.68
C LYS A 46 -10.78 -9.28 18.29
N ARG A 47 -10.83 -8.27 19.15
CA ARG A 47 -12.05 -7.89 19.90
C ARG A 47 -13.16 -7.33 19.02
N LYS A 48 -12.84 -6.44 18.06
CA LYS A 48 -13.85 -5.73 17.27
C LYS A 48 -14.30 -6.49 16.03
N VAL A 49 -13.47 -7.39 15.52
CA VAL A 49 -13.71 -8.11 14.27
C VAL A 49 -13.80 -9.61 14.54
N LEU A 50 -12.71 -10.28 14.89
CA LEU A 50 -12.68 -11.74 14.95
C LEU A 50 -13.67 -12.32 15.97
N ASP A 51 -13.80 -11.72 17.16
CA ASP A 51 -14.71 -12.24 18.20
C ASP A 51 -16.18 -12.20 17.75
N LYS A 52 -16.57 -11.29 16.84
CA LYS A 52 -17.93 -11.26 16.26
C LYS A 52 -18.21 -12.44 15.32
N TYR A 53 -17.18 -12.94 14.65
CA TYR A 53 -17.26 -14.02 13.67
C TYR A 53 -16.67 -15.34 14.20
N SER A 54 -16.51 -15.47 15.52
CA SER A 54 -15.84 -16.62 16.14
C SER A 54 -16.47 -17.97 15.80
N ALA A 55 -17.76 -18.02 15.51
CA ALA A 55 -18.45 -19.24 15.06
C ALA A 55 -17.85 -19.83 13.77
N GLY A 56 -17.29 -19.00 12.90
CA GLY A 56 -16.69 -19.42 11.62
C GLY A 56 -15.37 -20.16 11.76
N TYR A 57 -14.69 -20.09 12.91
CA TYR A 57 -13.39 -20.75 13.13
C TYR A 57 -13.26 -21.46 14.50
N SER A 58 -14.21 -21.31 15.40
CA SER A 58 -14.17 -21.92 16.74
C SER A 58 -14.19 -23.45 16.75
N LYS A 59 -14.70 -24.06 15.67
CA LYS A 59 -14.71 -25.53 15.48
C LYS A 59 -13.49 -26.05 14.72
N SER A 60 -12.63 -25.16 14.27
CA SER A 60 -11.39 -25.47 13.53
C SER A 60 -10.21 -25.45 14.47
N ASN A 61 -9.14 -26.20 14.14
CA ASN A 61 -7.87 -26.18 14.87
C ASN A 61 -7.08 -24.90 14.57
N ILE A 62 -7.70 -23.73 14.79
CA ILE A 62 -7.14 -22.41 14.49
C ILE A 62 -6.88 -21.67 15.79
N ASN A 63 -5.64 -21.25 15.99
CA ASN A 63 -5.24 -20.42 17.12
C ASN A 63 -5.17 -18.95 16.69
N ILE A 64 -5.49 -18.03 17.60
CA ILE A 64 -5.32 -16.59 17.39
C ILE A 64 -4.11 -16.13 18.19
N GLU A 65 -3.12 -15.57 17.50
CA GLU A 65 -1.92 -14.99 18.09
C GLU A 65 -2.00 -13.46 18.06
N LYS A 66 -1.61 -12.86 19.19
CA LYS A 66 -1.62 -11.39 19.31
C LYS A 66 -0.39 -10.80 18.63
N PHE A 67 -0.61 -9.90 17.68
CA PHE A 67 0.43 -9.02 17.12
C PHE A 67 0.88 -7.96 18.15
N LYS A 68 2.19 -7.74 18.28
CA LYS A 68 2.79 -6.89 19.31
C LYS A 68 3.14 -5.46 18.86
N GLY A 69 2.72 -5.06 17.67
CA GLY A 69 2.73 -3.64 17.29
C GLY A 69 3.66 -3.29 16.13
N GLU A 70 4.80 -3.98 15.96
CA GLU A 70 5.75 -3.67 14.90
C GLU A 70 6.11 -4.89 14.06
N CYS A 71 6.30 -4.71 12.74
CA CYS A 71 6.82 -5.74 11.83
C CYS A 71 8.34 -5.74 11.92
N SER A 72 8.87 -6.22 13.04
CA SER A 72 10.31 -6.32 13.28
C SER A 72 10.79 -7.78 13.23
N GLU A 73 12.09 -7.97 13.00
CA GLU A 73 12.70 -9.31 13.02
C GLU A 73 12.41 -10.07 14.32
N LYS A 74 12.35 -9.37 15.43
CA LYS A 74 11.99 -9.95 16.73
C LYS A 74 10.56 -10.48 16.76
N GLU A 75 9.60 -9.70 16.27
CA GLU A 75 8.19 -10.10 16.21
C GLU A 75 7.97 -11.21 15.18
N ILE A 76 8.59 -11.11 14.02
CA ILE A 76 8.58 -12.15 12.98
C ILE A 76 9.05 -13.48 13.56
N ASN A 77 10.21 -13.51 14.22
CA ASN A 77 10.76 -14.71 14.84
C ASN A 77 9.85 -15.26 15.95
N ARG A 78 9.25 -14.40 16.76
CA ARG A 78 8.29 -14.79 17.80
C ARG A 78 7.06 -15.48 17.21
N VAL A 79 6.48 -14.90 16.15
CA VAL A 79 5.30 -15.46 15.47
C VAL A 79 5.64 -16.77 14.77
N MET A 80 6.82 -16.88 14.13
CA MET A 80 7.33 -18.13 13.55
C MET A 80 7.39 -19.24 14.59
N GLN A 81 8.01 -18.99 15.75
CA GLN A 81 8.07 -19.97 16.83
C GLN A 81 6.70 -20.40 17.33
N THR A 82 5.74 -19.48 17.38
CA THR A 82 4.36 -19.80 17.76
C THR A 82 3.68 -20.66 16.71
N ALA A 83 3.84 -20.35 15.43
CA ALA A 83 3.32 -21.16 14.31
C ALA A 83 3.88 -22.58 14.34
N MET A 84 5.20 -22.73 14.54
CA MET A 84 5.88 -24.03 14.64
C MET A 84 5.39 -24.86 15.83
N ARG A 85 5.26 -24.26 17.03
CA ARG A 85 4.74 -24.95 18.23
C ARG A 85 3.33 -25.47 18.06
N ASN A 86 2.51 -24.73 17.30
CA ASN A 86 1.12 -25.10 17.01
C ASN A 86 1.01 -26.04 15.80
N ASN A 87 2.12 -26.38 15.14
CA ASN A 87 2.15 -27.11 13.87
C ASN A 87 1.19 -26.48 12.84
N ALA A 88 1.21 -25.14 12.73
CA ALA A 88 0.34 -24.42 11.78
C ALA A 88 0.77 -24.73 10.34
N GLY A 89 -0.16 -25.25 9.55
CA GLY A 89 0.00 -25.48 8.11
C GLY A 89 -0.44 -24.29 7.26
N ILE A 90 -1.02 -23.26 7.89
CA ILE A 90 -1.43 -22.02 7.26
C ILE A 90 -1.42 -20.87 8.26
N ILE A 91 -1.11 -19.66 7.80
CA ILE A 91 -1.26 -18.44 8.59
C ILE A 91 -2.25 -17.48 7.93
N ALA A 92 -3.04 -16.77 8.75
CA ALA A 92 -3.83 -15.64 8.30
C ALA A 92 -3.36 -14.37 9.00
N GLY A 93 -3.14 -13.28 8.23
CA GLY A 93 -2.85 -11.95 8.76
C GLY A 93 -4.10 -11.07 8.72
N ALA A 94 -4.73 -10.82 9.89
CA ALA A 94 -5.93 -10.01 9.99
C ALA A 94 -5.60 -8.63 10.60
N GLY A 95 -5.58 -7.58 9.77
CA GLY A 95 -5.21 -6.25 10.25
C GLY A 95 -4.87 -5.23 9.18
N GLY A 96 -4.08 -4.23 9.57
CA GLY A 96 -3.44 -3.28 8.67
C GLY A 96 -2.04 -3.74 8.25
N GLY A 97 -1.32 -2.89 7.52
CA GLY A 97 -0.06 -3.21 6.85
C GLY A 97 0.96 -4.01 7.69
N LYS A 98 1.30 -3.55 8.91
CA LYS A 98 2.30 -4.22 9.75
C LYS A 98 1.94 -5.66 10.15
N VAL A 99 0.65 -5.93 10.39
CA VAL A 99 0.16 -7.30 10.67
C VAL A 99 0.25 -8.16 9.41
N ILE A 100 -0.16 -7.61 8.29
CA ILE A 100 -0.15 -8.25 6.97
C ILE A 100 1.28 -8.61 6.59
N ASP A 101 2.21 -7.68 6.70
CA ASP A 101 3.62 -7.86 6.37
C ASP A 101 4.27 -8.93 7.25
N THR A 102 4.01 -8.89 8.56
CA THR A 102 4.50 -9.93 9.48
C THR A 102 3.97 -11.31 9.08
N ALA A 103 2.68 -11.43 8.74
CA ALA A 103 2.09 -12.72 8.34
C ALA A 103 2.69 -13.23 7.02
N LYS A 104 2.90 -12.35 6.02
CA LYS A 104 3.54 -12.69 4.74
C LYS A 104 4.96 -13.22 4.94
N ILE A 105 5.78 -12.50 5.72
CA ILE A 105 7.17 -12.91 5.98
C ILE A 105 7.23 -14.22 6.73
N VAL A 106 6.39 -14.41 7.75
CA VAL A 106 6.34 -15.66 8.53
C VAL A 106 5.95 -16.83 7.64
N ALA A 107 4.91 -16.67 6.82
CA ALA A 107 4.45 -17.72 5.91
C ALA A 107 5.54 -18.10 4.88
N ASP A 108 6.21 -17.11 4.29
CA ASP A 108 7.28 -17.33 3.31
C ASP A 108 8.47 -18.08 3.93
N ARG A 109 8.90 -17.67 5.13
CA ARG A 109 10.02 -18.30 5.85
C ARG A 109 9.71 -19.72 6.29
N LEU A 110 8.45 -20.01 6.67
CA LEU A 110 7.99 -21.36 7.03
C LEU A 110 7.57 -22.19 5.82
N ASN A 111 7.53 -21.59 4.63
CA ASN A 111 7.06 -22.23 3.40
C ASN A 111 5.64 -22.80 3.53
N ILE A 112 4.74 -22.04 4.15
CA ILE A 112 3.31 -22.35 4.30
C ILE A 112 2.45 -21.29 3.60
N PRO A 113 1.19 -21.61 3.22
CA PRO A 113 0.29 -20.65 2.61
C PRO A 113 -0.10 -19.51 3.57
N VAL A 114 -0.45 -18.34 2.98
CA VAL A 114 -0.94 -17.17 3.72
C VAL A 114 -2.27 -16.68 3.16
N ILE A 115 -3.19 -16.35 4.08
CA ILE A 115 -4.43 -15.60 3.79
C ILE A 115 -4.27 -14.21 4.39
N ILE A 116 -4.54 -13.17 3.60
CA ILE A 116 -4.54 -11.80 4.09
C ILE A 116 -5.98 -11.32 4.24
N VAL A 117 -6.29 -10.80 5.42
CA VAL A 117 -7.61 -10.25 5.78
C VAL A 117 -7.41 -8.78 6.14
N PRO A 118 -7.40 -7.87 5.15
CA PRO A 118 -7.26 -6.44 5.42
C PRO A 118 -8.51 -5.93 6.18
N THR A 119 -8.28 -5.27 7.30
CA THR A 119 -9.35 -4.64 8.10
C THR A 119 -9.52 -3.15 7.79
N ILE A 120 -8.66 -2.62 6.94
CA ILE A 120 -8.64 -1.27 6.39
C ILE A 120 -8.12 -1.35 4.94
N ALA A 121 -8.58 -0.46 4.08
CA ALA A 121 -8.10 -0.35 2.70
C ALA A 121 -7.18 0.88 2.55
N SER A 122 -6.11 0.93 3.35
CA SER A 122 -5.23 2.10 3.48
C SER A 122 -3.95 2.04 2.65
N THR A 123 -3.65 0.88 2.06
CA THR A 123 -2.49 0.64 1.20
C THR A 123 -2.75 -0.56 0.29
N ASP A 124 -1.90 -0.76 -0.67
CA ASP A 124 -1.91 -1.86 -1.63
C ASP A 124 -1.12 -3.11 -1.17
N ALA A 125 -0.48 -3.05 -0.01
CA ALA A 125 0.27 -4.15 0.57
C ALA A 125 -0.44 -5.52 0.64
N PRO A 126 -1.80 -5.61 0.77
CA PRO A 126 -2.46 -6.92 0.92
C PRO A 126 -2.24 -7.88 -0.23
N CYS A 127 -2.10 -7.41 -1.47
CA CYS A 127 -1.98 -8.26 -2.66
C CYS A 127 -0.55 -8.56 -3.08
N SER A 128 0.42 -7.78 -2.60
CA SER A 128 1.81 -7.88 -3.04
C SER A 128 2.61 -9.01 -2.38
N GLY A 129 3.64 -9.48 -3.09
CA GLY A 129 4.66 -10.40 -2.58
C GLY A 129 5.86 -9.68 -1.95
N CYS A 130 5.69 -8.47 -1.43
CA CYS A 130 6.70 -7.75 -0.67
C CYS A 130 6.15 -7.29 0.67
N ALA A 131 7.04 -7.07 1.64
CA ALA A 131 6.69 -6.67 2.99
C ALA A 131 7.79 -5.81 3.58
N VAL A 132 7.43 -4.81 4.39
CA VAL A 132 8.39 -3.90 5.00
C VAL A 132 8.76 -4.39 6.40
N ILE A 133 10.07 -4.45 6.67
CA ILE A 133 10.64 -4.74 7.98
C ILE A 133 11.08 -3.42 8.63
N TYR A 134 10.73 -3.28 9.88
CA TYR A 134 11.08 -2.14 10.72
C TYR A 134 11.93 -2.58 11.90
N THR A 135 12.69 -1.66 12.48
CA THR A 135 13.28 -1.87 13.79
C THR A 135 12.19 -1.98 14.87
N ASP A 136 12.54 -2.45 16.08
CA ASP A 136 11.60 -2.49 17.21
C ASP A 136 11.03 -1.11 17.58
N ASP A 137 11.74 -0.03 17.21
CA ASP A 137 11.33 1.37 17.43
C ASP A 137 10.55 1.96 16.24
N GLY A 138 10.24 1.16 15.22
CA GLY A 138 9.41 1.55 14.08
C GLY A 138 10.14 2.31 12.97
N VAL A 139 11.48 2.26 12.93
CA VAL A 139 12.27 2.84 11.85
C VAL A 139 12.36 1.83 10.69
N PHE A 140 12.20 2.29 9.45
CA PHE A 140 12.37 1.45 8.25
C PHE A 140 13.76 0.79 8.25
N GLU A 141 13.80 -0.52 8.04
CA GLU A 141 15.03 -1.30 7.96
C GLU A 141 15.26 -1.87 6.56
N SER A 142 14.29 -2.61 6.02
CA SER A 142 14.43 -3.26 4.71
C SER A 142 13.09 -3.67 4.12
N VAL A 143 13.10 -4.08 2.83
CA VAL A 143 11.97 -4.74 2.17
C VAL A 143 12.30 -6.21 1.97
N ALA A 144 11.41 -7.09 2.41
CA ALA A 144 11.48 -8.53 2.18
C ALA A 144 10.57 -8.89 0.99
N TYR A 145 11.14 -9.53 -0.03
CA TYR A 145 10.39 -10.06 -1.17
C TYR A 145 10.09 -11.54 -0.93
N GLN A 146 8.80 -11.89 -0.96
CA GLN A 146 8.33 -13.26 -0.81
C GLN A 146 8.45 -14.02 -2.14
N LYS A 147 8.57 -15.35 -2.06
CA LYS A 147 8.59 -16.23 -3.23
C LYS A 147 7.31 -16.20 -4.04
N MET A 148 6.19 -15.93 -3.38
CA MET A 148 4.86 -15.88 -3.97
C MET A 148 3.99 -14.83 -3.28
N ASN A 149 3.07 -14.25 -4.06
CA ASN A 149 2.01 -13.41 -3.51
C ASN A 149 1.05 -14.26 -2.63
N PRO A 150 0.25 -13.64 -1.76
CA PRO A 150 -0.70 -14.35 -0.90
C PRO A 150 -1.63 -15.29 -1.69
N GLN A 151 -1.90 -16.47 -1.12
CA GLN A 151 -2.81 -17.44 -1.72
C GLN A 151 -4.25 -16.91 -1.77
N VAL A 152 -4.64 -16.15 -0.75
CA VAL A 152 -5.96 -15.48 -0.72
C VAL A 152 -5.81 -14.10 -0.08
N VAL A 153 -6.49 -13.12 -0.67
CA VAL A 153 -6.78 -11.82 -0.05
C VAL A 153 -8.29 -11.74 0.14
N LEU A 154 -8.74 -11.65 1.39
CA LEU A 154 -10.14 -11.68 1.79
C LEU A 154 -10.57 -10.31 2.31
N ALA A 155 -11.19 -9.49 1.47
CA ALA A 155 -11.65 -8.15 1.78
C ALA A 155 -13.13 -8.16 2.23
N ASP A 156 -13.37 -8.15 3.54
CA ASP A 156 -14.72 -8.09 4.10
C ASP A 156 -15.22 -6.64 4.15
N MET A 157 -16.25 -6.36 3.34
CA MET A 157 -16.78 -5.00 3.19
C MET A 157 -17.45 -4.48 4.48
N ASN A 158 -18.04 -5.34 5.29
CA ASN A 158 -18.61 -4.93 6.59
C ASN A 158 -17.53 -4.42 7.55
N VAL A 159 -16.32 -5.00 7.47
CA VAL A 159 -15.20 -4.59 8.30
C VAL A 159 -14.56 -3.30 7.79
N ILE A 160 -14.34 -3.23 6.48
CA ILE A 160 -13.68 -2.08 5.85
C ILE A 160 -14.56 -0.82 5.93
N ALA A 161 -15.88 -0.95 5.73
CA ALA A 161 -16.82 0.17 5.84
C ALA A 161 -16.92 0.73 7.28
N GLU A 162 -16.69 -0.09 8.31
CA GLU A 162 -16.67 0.36 9.70
C GLU A 162 -15.37 1.07 10.12
N ALA A 163 -14.32 0.97 9.32
CA ALA A 163 -13.05 1.62 9.60
C ALA A 163 -13.15 3.16 9.45
N PRO A 164 -12.30 3.94 10.14
CA PRO A 164 -12.21 5.38 9.91
C PRO A 164 -11.91 5.71 8.44
N VAL A 165 -12.71 6.61 7.86
CA VAL A 165 -12.62 6.98 6.44
C VAL A 165 -11.23 7.47 6.01
N ARG A 166 -10.45 8.04 6.93
CA ARG A 166 -9.06 8.48 6.67
C ARG A 166 -8.19 7.34 6.12
N PHE A 167 -8.43 6.09 6.54
CA PHE A 167 -7.71 4.93 5.99
C PHE A 167 -8.07 4.67 4.51
N LEU A 168 -9.35 4.75 4.17
CA LEU A 168 -9.77 4.58 2.77
C LEU A 168 -9.18 5.68 1.88
N VAL A 169 -9.19 6.93 2.37
CA VAL A 169 -8.63 8.09 1.66
C VAL A 169 -7.11 7.94 1.51
N ALA A 170 -6.40 7.52 2.56
CA ALA A 170 -4.97 7.24 2.46
C ALA A 170 -4.67 6.17 1.40
N GLY A 171 -5.49 5.10 1.34
CA GLY A 171 -5.36 4.09 0.29
C GLY A 171 -5.60 4.63 -1.12
N MET A 172 -6.52 5.59 -1.28
CA MET A 172 -6.69 6.29 -2.57
C MET A 172 -5.44 7.10 -2.95
N GLY A 173 -4.76 7.70 -1.96
CA GLY A 173 -3.52 8.45 -2.19
C GLY A 173 -2.37 7.54 -2.64
N ASP A 174 -2.29 6.35 -2.09
CA ASP A 174 -1.35 5.30 -2.47
C ASP A 174 -1.65 4.81 -3.89
N ALA A 175 -2.89 4.39 -4.13
CA ALA A 175 -3.37 3.87 -5.40
C ALA A 175 -3.31 4.90 -6.55
N LEU A 176 -3.41 6.19 -6.25
CA LEU A 176 -3.29 7.26 -7.24
C LEU A 176 -1.90 7.31 -7.88
N ALA A 177 -0.85 7.02 -7.13
CA ALA A 177 0.54 7.00 -7.61
C ALA A 177 0.78 5.91 -8.65
N THR A 178 0.11 4.78 -8.51
CA THR A 178 0.37 3.54 -9.26
C THR A 178 0.44 3.74 -10.78
N TRP A 179 -0.49 4.52 -11.34
CA TRP A 179 -0.49 4.78 -12.79
C TRP A 179 0.69 5.64 -13.24
N PHE A 180 1.01 6.68 -12.50
CA PHE A 180 2.08 7.61 -12.88
C PHE A 180 3.44 6.92 -12.83
N GLU A 181 3.67 6.13 -11.81
CA GLU A 181 4.90 5.38 -11.62
C GLU A 181 5.04 4.22 -12.62
N ALA A 182 3.95 3.47 -12.87
CA ALA A 182 3.91 2.46 -13.92
C ALA A 182 4.26 3.03 -15.30
N ARG A 183 3.73 4.23 -15.61
CA ARG A 183 4.01 4.98 -16.85
C ARG A 183 5.47 5.42 -16.93
N SER A 184 6.06 5.86 -15.82
CA SER A 184 7.48 6.23 -15.74
C SER A 184 8.38 5.01 -15.95
N CYS A 185 8.10 3.90 -15.29
CA CYS A 185 8.85 2.65 -15.43
C CYS A 185 8.77 2.07 -16.87
N GLU A 186 7.59 2.16 -17.51
CA GLU A 186 7.45 1.75 -18.92
C GLU A 186 8.33 2.59 -19.84
N ARG A 187 8.32 3.92 -19.67
CA ARG A 187 9.07 4.86 -20.51
C ARG A 187 10.59 4.73 -20.32
N SER A 188 11.02 4.57 -19.08
CA SER A 188 12.45 4.41 -18.72
C SER A 188 12.96 2.99 -18.96
N LYS A 189 12.06 2.01 -19.18
CA LYS A 189 12.35 0.57 -19.24
C LYS A 189 13.02 0.06 -17.96
N SER A 190 12.64 0.63 -16.83
CA SER A 190 13.07 0.20 -15.51
C SER A 190 12.43 -1.15 -15.15
N LYS A 191 13.11 -1.90 -14.30
CA LYS A 191 12.54 -3.14 -13.75
C LYS A 191 11.46 -2.81 -12.72
N ASN A 192 10.40 -3.63 -12.76
CA ASN A 192 9.36 -3.62 -11.74
C ASN A 192 9.80 -4.36 -10.47
N GLU A 193 8.96 -4.35 -9.44
CA GLU A 193 9.28 -4.93 -8.13
C GLU A 193 9.47 -6.46 -8.16
N CYS A 194 8.95 -7.13 -9.17
CA CYS A 194 9.18 -8.57 -9.36
C CYS A 194 10.37 -8.89 -10.29
N GLY A 195 11.18 -7.90 -10.68
CA GLY A 195 12.44 -8.05 -11.38
C GLY A 195 12.34 -8.24 -12.90
N GLY A 196 11.21 -7.87 -13.51
CA GLY A 196 11.00 -7.85 -14.97
C GLY A 196 10.65 -6.45 -15.48
N LEU A 197 10.39 -6.31 -16.77
CA LEU A 197 9.76 -5.10 -17.33
C LEU A 197 8.24 -5.14 -17.10
N SER A 198 7.61 -3.96 -17.12
CA SER A 198 6.16 -3.80 -17.03
C SER A 198 5.46 -4.59 -18.13
N SER A 199 4.49 -5.42 -17.74
CA SER A 199 3.67 -6.14 -18.73
C SER A 199 2.46 -5.30 -19.17
N MET A 200 1.87 -5.64 -20.31
CA MET A 200 0.60 -5.03 -20.75
C MET A 200 -0.51 -5.18 -19.68
N ALA A 201 -0.56 -6.32 -19.01
CA ALA A 201 -1.54 -6.55 -17.94
C ALA A 201 -1.30 -5.63 -16.73
N GLY A 202 -0.04 -5.52 -16.26
CA GLY A 202 0.31 -4.61 -15.16
C GLY A 202 -0.03 -3.16 -15.47
N LEU A 203 0.36 -2.67 -16.65
CA LEU A 203 0.04 -1.30 -17.10
C LEU A 203 -1.47 -1.06 -17.24
N ALA A 204 -2.22 -2.02 -17.78
CA ALA A 204 -3.67 -1.89 -17.92
C ALA A 204 -4.37 -1.82 -16.55
N LEU A 205 -3.92 -2.62 -15.58
CA LEU A 205 -4.46 -2.61 -14.22
C LEU A 205 -4.09 -1.33 -13.47
N ALA A 206 -2.86 -0.83 -13.62
CA ALA A 206 -2.44 0.47 -13.07
C ALA A 206 -3.29 1.62 -13.63
N LYS A 207 -3.58 1.61 -14.95
CA LYS A 207 -4.46 2.61 -15.57
C LYS A 207 -5.89 2.49 -15.09
N LEU A 208 -6.43 1.27 -15.02
CA LEU A 208 -7.77 1.01 -14.47
C LEU A 208 -7.87 1.48 -13.02
N CYS A 209 -6.84 1.26 -12.21
CA CYS A 209 -6.76 1.77 -10.84
C CYS A 209 -6.99 3.28 -10.81
N TYR A 210 -6.22 4.04 -11.58
CA TYR A 210 -6.35 5.49 -11.69
C TYR A 210 -7.76 5.93 -12.12
N ASP A 211 -8.33 5.29 -13.15
CA ASP A 211 -9.66 5.62 -13.64
C ASP A 211 -10.73 5.38 -12.56
N MET A 212 -10.67 4.26 -11.85
CA MET A 212 -11.61 3.94 -10.76
C MET A 212 -11.47 4.90 -9.59
N ILE A 213 -10.25 5.30 -9.22
CA ILE A 213 -9.99 6.28 -8.17
C ILE A 213 -10.66 7.61 -8.50
N LEU A 214 -10.48 8.12 -9.70
CA LEU A 214 -11.07 9.40 -10.12
C LEU A 214 -12.59 9.33 -10.23
N GLU A 215 -13.13 8.25 -10.78
CA GLU A 215 -14.57 8.11 -11.02
C GLU A 215 -15.37 7.92 -9.73
N HIS A 216 -14.84 7.12 -8.79
CA HIS A 216 -15.61 6.64 -7.64
C HIS A 216 -15.13 7.16 -6.29
N GLY A 217 -13.93 7.75 -6.19
CA GLY A 217 -13.27 8.07 -4.93
C GLY A 217 -14.06 9.01 -4.02
N VAL A 218 -14.59 10.10 -4.57
CA VAL A 218 -15.38 11.09 -3.80
C VAL A 218 -16.66 10.46 -3.26
N ALA A 219 -17.36 9.67 -4.09
CA ALA A 219 -18.57 8.96 -3.68
C ALA A 219 -18.25 7.92 -2.60
N ALA A 220 -17.22 7.10 -2.79
CA ALA A 220 -16.80 6.08 -1.83
C ALA A 220 -16.37 6.67 -0.49
N LYS A 221 -15.67 7.83 -0.48
CA LYS A 221 -15.34 8.57 0.75
C LYS A 221 -16.61 8.89 1.54
N ARG A 222 -17.60 9.52 0.90
CA ARG A 222 -18.89 9.88 1.50
C ARG A 222 -19.61 8.63 2.04
N ASP A 223 -19.63 7.56 1.25
CA ASP A 223 -20.33 6.32 1.60
C ASP A 223 -19.66 5.64 2.80
N CYS A 224 -18.34 5.59 2.84
CA CYS A 224 -17.58 5.08 3.99
C CYS A 224 -17.80 5.96 5.25
N GLN A 225 -17.88 7.29 5.12
CA GLN A 225 -18.22 8.18 6.23
C GLN A 225 -19.59 7.85 6.83
N ASN A 226 -20.55 7.50 5.97
CA ASN A 226 -21.90 7.10 6.35
C ASN A 226 -22.03 5.61 6.70
N LYS A 227 -20.92 4.85 6.66
CA LYS A 227 -20.89 3.40 6.89
C LYS A 227 -21.85 2.62 5.98
N THR A 228 -22.00 3.08 4.76
CA THR A 228 -22.88 2.49 3.76
C THR A 228 -22.04 1.77 2.71
N ILE A 229 -22.37 0.50 2.50
CA ILE A 229 -21.74 -0.33 1.47
C ILE A 229 -22.44 -0.09 0.14
N THR A 230 -21.72 0.46 -0.82
CA THR A 230 -22.24 0.83 -2.14
C THR A 230 -21.32 0.31 -3.24
N PRO A 231 -21.77 0.28 -4.50
CA PRO A 231 -20.88 -0.03 -5.62
C PRO A 231 -19.63 0.83 -5.69
N ALA A 232 -19.72 2.13 -5.35
CA ALA A 232 -18.56 3.02 -5.33
C ALA A 232 -17.54 2.58 -4.27
N LEU A 233 -18.00 2.21 -3.07
CA LEU A 233 -17.11 1.70 -2.03
C LEU A 233 -16.44 0.39 -2.45
N TYR A 234 -17.16 -0.54 -3.08
CA TYR A 234 -16.58 -1.76 -3.65
C TYR A 234 -15.47 -1.45 -4.65
N ARG A 235 -15.71 -0.52 -5.60
CA ARG A 235 -14.72 -0.14 -6.62
C ARG A 235 -13.45 0.43 -6.01
N ILE A 236 -13.57 1.28 -5.00
CA ILE A 236 -12.42 1.89 -4.34
C ILE A 236 -11.63 0.92 -3.47
N VAL A 237 -12.31 0.00 -2.78
CA VAL A 237 -11.61 -1.04 -2.03
C VAL A 237 -10.85 -1.98 -2.97
N GLU A 238 -11.45 -2.35 -4.11
CA GLU A 238 -10.78 -3.12 -5.16
C GLU A 238 -9.58 -2.35 -5.75
N ALA A 239 -9.75 -1.06 -6.04
CA ALA A 239 -8.69 -0.21 -6.57
C ALA A 239 -7.51 -0.10 -5.59
N ASN A 240 -7.79 0.24 -4.32
CA ASN A 240 -6.77 0.42 -3.29
C ASN A 240 -5.99 -0.87 -2.99
N ILE A 241 -6.64 -2.03 -3.02
CA ILE A 241 -6.03 -3.29 -2.57
C ILE A 241 -5.52 -4.12 -3.74
N LEU A 242 -6.38 -4.35 -4.75
CA LEU A 242 -6.06 -5.28 -5.84
C LEU A 242 -5.38 -4.58 -7.01
N LEU A 243 -6.02 -3.54 -7.58
CA LEU A 243 -5.53 -2.92 -8.80
C LEU A 243 -4.20 -2.20 -8.56
N SER A 244 -4.10 -1.46 -7.44
CA SER A 244 -2.85 -0.83 -7.01
C SER A 244 -1.79 -1.89 -6.68
N GLY A 245 -2.15 -2.92 -5.88
CA GLY A 245 -1.21 -3.96 -5.46
C GLY A 245 -0.58 -4.72 -6.62
N ILE A 246 -1.37 -5.10 -7.63
CA ILE A 246 -0.83 -5.73 -8.85
C ILE A 246 -0.11 -4.69 -9.72
N GLY A 247 -0.68 -3.50 -9.81
CA GLY A 247 -0.17 -2.41 -10.65
C GLY A 247 1.25 -2.02 -10.27
N PHE A 248 1.51 -1.69 -9.01
CA PHE A 248 2.85 -1.29 -8.57
C PHE A 248 3.85 -2.45 -8.66
N GLU A 249 3.46 -3.65 -8.19
CA GLU A 249 4.39 -4.78 -8.14
C GLU A 249 4.77 -5.27 -9.55
N SER A 250 3.80 -5.25 -10.49
CA SER A 250 3.98 -5.70 -11.87
C SER A 250 4.41 -4.60 -12.85
N SER A 251 4.42 -3.33 -12.43
CA SER A 251 4.82 -2.21 -13.30
C SER A 251 5.94 -1.35 -12.71
N GLY A 252 6.12 -1.34 -11.39
CA GLY A 252 7.21 -0.66 -10.70
C GLY A 252 6.80 0.63 -10.00
N LEU A 253 7.69 1.12 -9.16
CA LEU A 253 7.63 2.38 -8.41
C LEU A 253 8.58 3.41 -9.04
N ALA A 254 8.34 4.70 -8.79
CA ALA A 254 9.18 5.79 -9.32
C ALA A 254 9.20 6.99 -8.35
N ALA A 255 8.86 8.21 -8.81
CA ALA A 255 9.01 9.43 -8.06
C ALA A 255 8.13 9.52 -6.81
N ALA A 256 6.88 9.11 -6.87
CA ALA A 256 5.94 9.30 -5.77
C ALA A 256 6.40 8.57 -4.50
N HIS A 257 6.77 7.31 -4.62
CA HIS A 257 7.28 6.51 -3.51
C HIS A 257 8.70 6.92 -3.09
N ALA A 258 9.57 7.30 -4.02
CA ALA A 258 10.89 7.82 -3.68
C ALA A 258 10.79 9.12 -2.85
N ILE A 259 9.91 10.04 -3.24
CA ILE A 259 9.65 11.28 -2.49
C ILE A 259 9.04 10.95 -1.12
N HIS A 260 8.07 10.02 -1.05
CA HIS A 260 7.55 9.52 0.22
C HIS A 260 8.66 8.99 1.13
N ASN A 261 9.60 8.18 0.61
CA ASN A 261 10.74 7.65 1.36
C ASN A 261 11.62 8.78 1.90
N GLY A 262 11.86 9.80 1.08
CA GLY A 262 12.57 11.01 1.47
C GLY A 262 11.86 11.77 2.58
N LEU A 263 10.57 12.05 2.42
CA LEU A 263 9.74 12.76 3.41
C LEU A 263 9.67 12.00 4.74
N SER A 264 9.68 10.67 4.71
CA SER A 264 9.64 9.83 5.92
C SER A 264 10.92 9.91 6.78
N ALA A 265 11.99 10.56 6.29
CA ALA A 265 13.16 10.90 7.08
C ALA A 265 12.95 12.13 7.98
N LEU A 266 11.85 12.88 7.79
CA LEU A 266 11.52 14.06 8.58
C LEU A 266 10.49 13.68 9.65
N GLU A 267 10.82 13.90 10.91
CA GLU A 267 10.03 13.46 12.07
C GLU A 267 8.60 14.01 12.05
N GLU A 268 8.41 15.23 11.58
CA GLU A 268 7.12 15.91 11.48
C GLU A 268 6.11 15.13 10.63
N THR A 269 6.58 14.30 9.69
CA THR A 269 5.73 13.51 8.80
C THR A 269 5.28 12.17 9.39
N HIS A 270 5.79 11.76 10.55
CA HIS A 270 5.49 10.45 11.13
C HIS A 270 4.03 10.30 11.59
N ALA A 271 3.31 11.41 11.82
CA ALA A 271 1.89 11.41 12.16
C ALA A 271 0.97 11.15 10.95
N TYR A 272 1.53 11.12 9.75
CA TYR A 272 0.77 10.97 8.50
C TYR A 272 0.93 9.56 7.93
N TYR A 273 -0.17 9.04 7.35
CA TYR A 273 -0.17 7.72 6.77
C TYR A 273 0.66 7.65 5.49
N HIS A 274 1.09 6.45 5.14
CA HIS A 274 1.87 6.17 3.93
C HIS A 274 1.25 6.83 2.70
N GLY A 275 0.00 6.50 2.36
CA GLY A 275 -0.67 7.01 1.18
C GLY A 275 -0.95 8.53 1.21
N GLU A 276 -1.02 9.17 2.38
CA GLU A 276 -1.09 10.63 2.46
C GLU A 276 0.21 11.27 1.96
N LYS A 277 1.37 10.73 2.35
CA LYS A 277 2.68 11.18 1.87
C LYS A 277 2.93 10.82 0.41
N VAL A 278 2.47 9.63 -0.02
CA VAL A 278 2.53 9.19 -1.42
C VAL A 278 1.69 10.10 -2.32
N ALA A 279 0.51 10.53 -1.87
CA ALA A 279 -0.31 11.50 -2.61
C ALA A 279 0.43 12.81 -2.87
N PHE A 280 1.10 13.40 -1.85
CA PHE A 280 1.94 14.57 -2.05
C PHE A 280 3.13 14.27 -2.96
N GLY A 281 3.76 13.10 -2.79
CA GLY A 281 4.81 12.60 -3.67
C GLY A 281 4.37 12.49 -5.14
N THR A 282 3.11 12.07 -5.37
CA THR A 282 2.52 12.04 -6.73
C THR A 282 2.44 13.43 -7.33
N LEU A 283 1.94 14.43 -6.57
CA LEU A 283 1.88 15.81 -7.05
C LEU A 283 3.28 16.36 -7.39
N ALA A 284 4.25 16.15 -6.52
CA ALA A 284 5.64 16.52 -6.80
C ALA A 284 6.21 15.77 -8.02
N GLY A 285 5.89 14.48 -8.18
CA GLY A 285 6.27 13.68 -9.34
C GLY A 285 5.68 14.20 -10.66
N LEU A 286 4.46 14.75 -10.64
CA LEU A 286 3.85 15.39 -11.81
C LEU A 286 4.62 16.65 -12.22
N HIS A 287 5.04 17.49 -11.27
CA HIS A 287 5.90 18.63 -11.55
C HIS A 287 7.27 18.20 -12.07
N LEU A 288 7.87 17.19 -11.45
CA LEU A 288 9.17 16.64 -11.85
C LEU A 288 9.18 16.12 -13.29
N SER A 289 8.11 15.43 -13.69
CA SER A 289 7.95 14.86 -15.03
C SER A 289 7.45 15.85 -16.08
N GLY A 290 7.09 17.07 -15.69
CA GLY A 290 6.48 18.07 -16.60
C GLY A 290 5.13 17.61 -17.15
N ALA A 291 4.28 17.08 -16.28
CA ALA A 291 2.95 16.59 -16.67
C ALA A 291 2.08 17.70 -17.28
N PRO A 292 1.15 17.38 -18.22
CA PRO A 292 0.22 18.35 -18.79
C PRO A 292 -0.62 19.04 -17.70
N THR A 293 -0.96 20.31 -17.92
CA THR A 293 -1.70 21.11 -16.95
C THR A 293 -3.07 20.52 -16.63
N ASP A 294 -3.78 19.99 -17.61
CA ASP A 294 -5.08 19.34 -17.44
C ASP A 294 -5.01 18.06 -16.60
N GLU A 295 -3.94 17.27 -16.74
CA GLU A 295 -3.67 16.12 -15.89
C GLU A 295 -3.39 16.58 -14.45
N MET A 296 -2.53 17.57 -14.26
CA MET A 296 -2.27 18.16 -12.93
C MET A 296 -3.54 18.71 -12.30
N ASP A 297 -4.34 19.47 -13.05
CA ASP A 297 -5.60 20.04 -12.57
C ASP A 297 -6.57 18.96 -12.08
N THR A 298 -6.68 17.87 -12.82
CA THR A 298 -7.51 16.73 -12.45
C THR A 298 -7.06 16.09 -11.14
N VAL A 299 -5.76 15.84 -10.99
CA VAL A 299 -5.21 15.18 -9.79
C VAL A 299 -5.31 16.08 -8.56
N TYR A 300 -4.97 17.36 -8.68
CA TYR A 300 -5.14 18.32 -7.58
C TYR A 300 -6.59 18.45 -7.14
N SER A 301 -7.53 18.54 -8.08
CA SER A 301 -8.97 18.64 -7.77
C SER A 301 -9.43 17.42 -6.99
N PHE A 302 -9.04 16.22 -7.44
CA PHE A 302 -9.34 14.97 -6.75
C PHE A 302 -8.76 14.95 -5.32
N CYS A 303 -7.49 15.31 -5.14
CA CYS A 303 -6.86 15.36 -3.83
C CYS A 303 -7.59 16.33 -2.88
N ILE A 304 -7.93 17.53 -3.35
CA ILE A 304 -8.65 18.53 -2.56
C ILE A 304 -10.06 18.02 -2.19
N GLU A 305 -10.79 17.37 -3.10
CA GLU A 305 -12.15 16.86 -2.85
C GLU A 305 -12.15 15.68 -1.87
N THR A 306 -11.16 14.83 -1.96
CA THR A 306 -11.03 13.69 -1.06
C THR A 306 -10.38 14.04 0.27
N GLY A 307 -9.68 15.18 0.36
CA GLY A 307 -8.94 15.62 1.54
C GLY A 307 -7.57 14.97 1.66
N LEU A 308 -7.01 14.54 0.53
CA LEU A 308 -5.60 14.15 0.44
C LEU A 308 -4.71 15.40 0.49
N PRO A 309 -3.49 15.29 1.03
CA PRO A 309 -2.54 16.39 1.10
C PRO A 309 -2.20 16.96 -0.27
N VAL A 310 -2.24 18.29 -0.39
CA VAL A 310 -1.83 19.03 -1.60
C VAL A 310 -0.76 20.09 -1.30
N THR A 311 -0.42 20.28 -0.02
CA THR A 311 0.63 21.20 0.43
C THR A 311 1.57 20.52 1.41
N LEU A 312 2.77 21.07 1.58
CA LEU A 312 3.71 20.65 2.62
C LEU A 312 3.11 20.80 4.03
N SER A 313 2.27 21.81 4.22
CA SER A 313 1.57 22.02 5.50
C SER A 313 0.63 20.86 5.83
N ASP A 314 0.00 20.25 4.84
CA ASP A 314 -0.95 19.14 5.03
C ASP A 314 -0.27 17.84 5.49
N ILE A 315 1.06 17.77 5.40
CA ILE A 315 1.90 16.65 5.86
C ILE A 315 2.85 17.05 7.00
N GLY A 316 2.56 18.17 7.70
CA GLY A 316 3.33 18.64 8.87
C GLY A 316 4.55 19.51 8.54
N LEU A 317 4.84 19.77 7.28
CA LEU A 317 6.05 20.48 6.80
C LEU A 317 5.81 21.96 6.46
N GLY A 318 4.75 22.58 6.99
CA GLY A 318 4.43 23.96 6.69
C GLY A 318 5.50 25.00 7.10
N ASN A 319 6.35 24.64 8.05
CA ASN A 319 7.48 25.46 8.53
C ASN A 319 8.85 24.86 8.18
N ALA A 320 8.88 23.81 7.35
CA ALA A 320 10.14 23.17 6.98
C ALA A 320 11.04 24.13 6.22
N THR A 321 12.31 24.16 6.59
CA THR A 321 13.33 24.93 5.90
C THR A 321 13.71 24.28 4.57
N LYS A 322 14.32 25.07 3.69
CA LYS A 322 14.82 24.53 2.41
C LYS A 322 15.90 23.46 2.63
N GLU A 323 16.66 23.56 3.69
CA GLU A 323 17.69 22.60 4.09
C GLU A 323 17.08 21.27 4.54
N GLU A 324 15.97 21.29 5.27
CA GLU A 324 15.24 20.10 5.67
C GLU A 324 14.59 19.39 4.46
N LEU A 325 13.95 20.16 3.59
CA LEU A 325 13.41 19.63 2.34
C LEU A 325 14.51 19.08 1.42
N MET A 326 15.71 19.69 1.42
CA MET A 326 16.85 19.15 0.68
C MET A 326 17.29 17.79 1.23
N LYS A 327 17.31 17.58 2.55
CA LYS A 327 17.60 16.26 3.13
C LYS A 327 16.61 15.20 2.65
N ALA A 328 15.32 15.55 2.59
CA ALA A 328 14.30 14.63 2.03
C ALA A 328 14.57 14.35 0.54
N ALA A 329 14.92 15.37 -0.24
CA ALA A 329 15.25 15.21 -1.65
C ALA A 329 16.53 14.36 -1.88
N GLU A 330 17.57 14.54 -1.06
CA GLU A 330 18.77 13.71 -1.08
C GLU A 330 18.45 12.24 -0.75
N LYS A 331 17.58 12.01 0.26
CA LYS A 331 17.15 10.68 0.63
C LYS A 331 16.31 10.02 -0.48
N ALA A 332 15.41 10.76 -1.12
CA ALA A 332 14.63 10.28 -2.27
C ALA A 332 15.54 9.90 -3.46
N CYS A 333 16.71 10.54 -3.59
CA CYS A 333 17.69 10.25 -4.63
C CYS A 333 18.79 9.26 -4.18
N ALA A 334 18.57 8.50 -3.11
CA ALA A 334 19.49 7.45 -2.70
C ALA A 334 19.67 6.41 -3.84
N PRO A 335 20.87 5.81 -4.00
CA PRO A 335 21.18 4.95 -5.15
C PRO A 335 20.23 3.76 -5.38
N GLN A 336 19.60 3.30 -4.32
CA GLN A 336 18.68 2.15 -4.36
C GLN A 336 17.21 2.55 -4.47
N ASP A 337 16.90 3.86 -4.51
CA ASP A 337 15.52 4.33 -4.49
C ASP A 337 14.91 4.40 -5.90
N SER A 338 13.60 4.33 -5.97
CA SER A 338 12.82 4.24 -7.21
C SER A 338 12.81 5.55 -8.04
N ILE A 339 13.33 6.66 -7.54
CA ILE A 339 13.45 7.92 -8.29
C ILE A 339 14.22 7.72 -9.61
N HIS A 340 15.16 6.78 -9.64
CA HIS A 340 15.97 6.45 -10.80
C HIS A 340 15.18 5.71 -11.89
N HIS A 341 13.92 5.39 -11.63
CA HIS A 341 12.98 4.88 -12.64
C HIS A 341 12.27 6.00 -13.42
N GLU A 342 12.46 7.25 -13.02
CA GLU A 342 12.03 8.36 -13.86
C GLU A 342 12.89 8.51 -15.11
N VAL A 343 12.33 9.14 -16.15
CA VAL A 343 13.06 9.39 -17.38
C VAL A 343 14.07 10.52 -17.15
N GLY A 344 15.32 10.25 -17.46
CA GLY A 344 16.42 11.22 -17.33
C GLY A 344 17.24 11.04 -16.05
N ASN A 345 18.14 11.99 -15.80
CA ASN A 345 18.97 11.98 -14.60
C ASN A 345 18.38 12.92 -13.55
N ILE A 346 17.63 12.36 -12.63
CA ILE A 346 16.97 13.13 -11.56
C ILE A 346 17.97 13.44 -10.45
N THR A 347 18.02 14.70 -10.04
CA THR A 347 18.92 15.19 -8.99
C THR A 347 18.13 15.65 -7.76
N PRO A 348 18.75 15.68 -6.57
CA PRO A 348 18.10 16.22 -5.37
C PRO A 348 17.54 17.64 -5.54
N GLY A 349 18.26 18.50 -6.29
CA GLY A 349 17.78 19.85 -6.58
C GLY A 349 16.50 19.88 -7.42
N MET A 350 16.34 18.94 -8.35
CA MET A 350 15.09 18.80 -9.14
C MET A 350 13.94 18.33 -8.25
N VAL A 351 14.18 17.35 -7.39
CA VAL A 351 13.16 16.84 -6.45
C VAL A 351 12.73 17.91 -5.46
N LEU A 352 13.69 18.69 -4.90
CA LEU A 352 13.40 19.82 -4.03
C LEU A 352 12.49 20.86 -4.72
N ASN A 353 12.85 21.25 -5.95
CA ASN A 353 12.05 22.23 -6.69
C ASN A 353 10.65 21.67 -6.97
N ALA A 354 10.53 20.40 -7.36
CA ALA A 354 9.23 19.76 -7.60
C ALA A 354 8.35 19.73 -6.35
N MET A 355 8.90 19.49 -5.15
CA MET A 355 8.16 19.58 -3.89
C MET A 355 7.68 21.01 -3.59
N ILE A 356 8.51 22.02 -3.87
CA ILE A 356 8.16 23.43 -3.69
C ILE A 356 7.06 23.82 -4.69
N ASP A 357 7.22 23.48 -5.97
CA ASP A 357 6.24 23.77 -7.02
C ASP A 357 4.88 23.10 -6.72
N ALA A 358 4.90 21.87 -6.17
CA ALA A 358 3.70 21.17 -5.75
C ALA A 358 2.99 21.91 -4.59
N ASP A 359 3.72 22.35 -3.59
CA ASP A 359 3.19 23.13 -2.46
C ASP A 359 2.57 24.46 -2.93
N GLU A 360 3.29 25.21 -3.77
CA GLU A 360 2.81 26.50 -4.32
C GLU A 360 1.54 26.31 -5.14
N THR A 361 1.51 25.29 -6.01
CA THR A 361 0.34 24.95 -6.81
C THR A 361 -0.85 24.55 -5.93
N GLY A 362 -0.62 23.71 -4.91
CA GLY A 362 -1.63 23.31 -3.94
C GLY A 362 -2.25 24.50 -3.22
N ARG A 363 -1.40 25.42 -2.72
CA ARG A 363 -1.86 26.67 -2.06
C ARG A 363 -2.71 27.54 -2.99
N MET A 364 -2.30 27.67 -4.26
CA MET A 364 -3.06 28.45 -5.25
C MET A 364 -4.44 27.84 -5.51
N LYS A 365 -4.51 26.51 -5.69
CA LYS A 365 -5.77 25.82 -5.98
C LYS A 365 -6.74 25.84 -4.80
N ILE A 366 -6.25 25.76 -3.55
CA ILE A 366 -7.10 25.90 -2.35
C ILE A 366 -7.71 27.30 -2.27
N LYS A 367 -6.95 28.35 -2.61
CA LYS A 367 -7.45 29.76 -2.56
C LYS A 367 -8.50 30.04 -3.62
N ASN A 368 -8.49 29.32 -4.73
CA ASN A 368 -9.40 29.54 -5.86
C ASN A 368 -10.67 28.68 -5.80
N LYS A 369 -10.83 27.85 -4.76
CA LYS A 369 -12.02 27.02 -4.48
C LYS A 369 -12.94 27.72 -3.48
#